data_a0884bec1eb744af6088fd59a2adc445
#
_entry.id   a0884bec1eb744af6088fd59a2adc445
#
_cell.length_a   1.000
_cell.length_b   1.000
_cell.length_c   1.000
_cell.angle_alpha   90.00
_cell.angle_beta   90.00
_cell.angle_gamma   90.00
#
_symmetry.space_group_name_H-M   'P 1'
#
loop_
_entity.id
_entity.type
_entity.pdbx_description
1 polymer ?
#
loop_
_entity_poly.entity_id
_entity_poly.type
_entity_poly.pdbx_seq_one_letter_code
_entity_poly.pdbx_strand_id
1 'polypeptide(L)' 'MTSYRMYLASELTRRFEPAQEFDARDDRAALAIADEMRSHRAAELWSGNRLVREWKE' A
#
# COMPACT_ATOMS: atom_id res chain seq x y z
N MET A 1 7.32 -9.69 -13.02
CA MET A 1 6.66 -9.22 -11.78
C MET A 1 6.10 -7.83 -11.98
N THR A 2 5.10 -7.47 -11.20
CA THR A 2 4.42 -6.17 -11.31
C THR A 2 4.90 -5.26 -10.20
N SER A 3 5.14 -3.99 -10.51
CA SER A 3 5.54 -3.00 -9.52
C SER A 3 4.32 -2.37 -8.86
N TYR A 4 4.41 -2.19 -7.55
CA TYR A 4 3.35 -1.58 -6.76
C TYR A 4 3.91 -0.45 -5.91
N ARG A 5 3.04 0.49 -5.57
CA ARG A 5 3.36 1.58 -4.64
C ARG A 5 2.41 1.50 -3.46
N MET A 6 2.97 1.61 -2.29
CA MET A 6 2.22 1.57 -1.04
C MET A 6 2.36 2.89 -0.32
N TYR A 7 1.24 3.56 -0.08
CA TYR A 7 1.20 4.79 0.70
C TYR A 7 0.64 4.45 2.07
N LEU A 8 1.39 4.79 3.10
CA LEU A 8 1.00 4.54 4.49
C LEU A 8 0.74 5.86 5.19
N ALA A 9 -0.35 5.95 5.93
CA ALA A 9 -0.65 7.13 6.72
C ALA A 9 0.17 7.13 8.00
N SER A 10 0.72 8.27 8.35
CA SER A 10 1.43 8.43 9.61
C SER A 10 0.42 8.41 10.77
N GLU A 11 0.74 7.69 11.82
CA GLU A 11 -0.12 7.66 13.00
C GLU A 11 -0.11 8.99 13.75
N LEU A 12 0.95 9.77 13.59
CA LEU A 12 1.09 11.04 14.27
C LEU A 12 0.40 12.18 13.54
N THR A 13 0.59 12.29 12.23
CA THR A 13 0.09 13.42 11.45
C THR A 13 -1.16 13.09 10.65
N ARG A 14 -1.46 11.81 10.48
CA ARG A 14 -2.54 11.30 9.65
C ARG A 14 -2.39 11.62 8.17
N ARG A 15 -1.20 12.04 7.77
CA ARG A 15 -0.87 12.28 6.37
C ARG A 15 -0.11 11.09 5.82
N PHE A 16 -0.23 10.89 4.51
CA PHE A 16 0.50 9.80 3.86
C PHE A 16 1.98 10.11 3.82
N GLU A 17 2.77 9.11 4.18
CA GLU A 17 4.22 9.16 4.07
C GLU A 17 4.62 8.90 2.61
N PRO A 18 5.89 9.18 2.25
CA PRO A 18 6.37 8.87 0.90
C PRO A 18 6.13 7.41 0.54
N ALA A 19 5.78 7.17 -0.71
CA ALA A 19 5.43 5.83 -1.17
C ALA A 19 6.60 4.87 -1.06
N GLN A 20 6.30 3.63 -0.70
CA GLN A 20 7.25 2.53 -0.75
C GLN A 20 6.91 1.69 -1.97
N GLU A 21 7.94 1.28 -2.71
CA GLU A 21 7.74 0.47 -3.90
C GLU A 21 8.16 -0.96 -3.63
N PHE A 22 7.42 -1.89 -4.20
CA PHE A 22 7.79 -3.30 -4.13
C PHE A 22 7.22 -4.02 -5.35
N ASP A 23 7.77 -5.19 -5.63
CA ASP A 23 7.28 -6.03 -6.71
C ASP A 23 6.52 -7.21 -6.15
N ALA A 24 5.49 -7.63 -6.87
CA ALA A 24 4.74 -8.82 -6.51
C ALA A 24 4.28 -9.50 -7.80
N ARG A 25 3.95 -10.77 -7.69
CA ARG A 25 3.56 -11.57 -8.82
C ARG A 25 2.21 -11.14 -9.40
N ASP A 26 1.28 -10.79 -8.54
CA ASP A 26 -0.05 -10.35 -8.92
C ASP A 26 -0.66 -9.53 -7.78
N ASP A 27 -1.88 -9.03 -7.99
CA ASP A 27 -2.57 -8.21 -7.00
C ASP A 27 -2.77 -8.95 -5.68
N ARG A 28 -3.06 -10.25 -5.75
CA ARG A 28 -3.30 -11.03 -4.54
C ARG A 28 -2.05 -11.10 -3.68
N ALA A 29 -0.90 -11.37 -4.29
CA ALA A 29 0.37 -11.39 -3.57
C ALA A 29 0.71 -10.00 -3.03
N ALA A 30 0.46 -8.96 -3.83
CA ALA A 30 0.70 -7.59 -3.42
C ALA A 30 -0.16 -7.19 -2.22
N LEU A 31 -1.42 -7.62 -2.20
CA LEU A 31 -2.32 -7.33 -1.09
C LEU A 31 -1.86 -7.97 0.21
N ALA A 32 -1.33 -9.19 0.14
CA ALA A 32 -0.80 -9.86 1.32
C ALA A 32 0.40 -9.12 1.89
N ILE A 33 1.31 -8.68 1.02
CA ILE A 33 2.48 -7.90 1.43
C ILE A 33 2.04 -6.57 2.04
N ALA A 34 1.13 -5.87 1.36
CA ALA A 34 0.66 -4.57 1.81
C ALA A 34 -0.04 -4.65 3.16
N ASP A 35 -0.84 -5.67 3.37
CA ASP A 35 -1.56 -5.82 4.62
C ASP A 35 -0.61 -5.99 5.80
N GLU A 36 0.49 -6.71 5.61
CA GLU A 36 1.51 -6.81 6.65
C GLU A 36 2.23 -5.49 6.87
N MET A 37 2.53 -4.77 5.79
CA MET A 37 3.25 -3.51 5.89
C MET A 37 2.46 -2.45 6.63
N ARG A 38 1.16 -2.40 6.45
CA ARG A 38 0.36 -1.29 6.99
C ARG A 38 0.12 -1.35 8.49
N SER A 39 0.10 -2.53 9.10
CA SER A 39 -0.02 -2.69 10.56
C SER A 39 -1.18 -1.87 11.15
N HIS A 40 -2.39 -2.07 10.62
CA HIS A 40 -3.63 -1.39 11.03
C HIS A 40 -3.71 0.10 10.67
N ARG A 41 -2.71 0.61 9.95
CA ARG A 41 -2.71 2.00 9.50
C ARG A 41 -3.58 2.15 8.26
N ALA A 42 -4.12 3.33 8.05
CA ALA A 42 -4.76 3.65 6.79
C ALA A 42 -3.70 3.62 5.68
N ALA A 43 -4.07 3.13 4.52
CA ALA A 43 -3.10 2.93 3.45
C ALA A 43 -3.77 2.86 2.09
N GLU A 44 -2.97 3.03 1.04
CA GLU A 44 -3.41 2.83 -0.33
C GLU A 44 -2.36 2.02 -1.07
N LEU A 45 -2.82 1.06 -1.85
CA LEU A 45 -1.95 0.25 -2.70
C LEU A 45 -2.28 0.53 -4.16
N TRP A 46 -1.27 0.92 -4.91
CA TRP A 46 -1.41 1.30 -6.31
C TRP A 46 -0.56 0.43 -7.22
N SER A 47 -1.09 0.17 -8.42
CA SER A 47 -0.33 -0.45 -9.51
C SER A 47 -0.37 0.54 -10.68
N GLY A 48 0.72 1.29 -10.90
CA GLY A 48 0.72 2.36 -11.86
C GLY A 48 -0.29 3.42 -11.44
N ASN A 49 -1.26 3.70 -12.32
CA ASN A 49 -2.31 4.66 -12.02
C ASN A 49 -3.62 3.99 -11.59
N ARG A 50 -3.57 2.71 -11.23
CA ARG A 50 -4.74 1.94 -10.82
C ARG A 50 -4.69 1.70 -9.32
N LEU A 51 -5.72 2.14 -8.59
CA LEU A 51 -5.85 1.88 -7.16
C LEU A 51 -6.28 0.43 -6.98
N VAL A 52 -5.42 -0.37 -6.35
CA VAL A 52 -5.71 -1.77 -6.10
C VAL A 52 -6.60 -1.91 -4.87
N ARG A 53 -6.24 -1.22 -3.81
CA ARG A 53 -7.02 -1.26 -2.58
C ARG A 53 -6.72 -0.05 -1.70
N GLU A 54 -7.74 0.36 -0.96
CA GLU A 54 -7.63 1.41 0.05
C GLU A 54 -8.08 0.85 1.38
N TRP A 55 -7.29 1.10 2.43
CA TRP A 55 -7.67 0.72 3.81
C TRP A 55 -7.92 2.00 4.59
N LYS A 56 -9.05 2.05 5.27
CA LYS A 56 -9.38 3.18 6.14
C LYS A 56 -9.22 2.73 7.60
N GLU A 57 -8.96 3.69 8.45
CA GLU A 57 -8.88 3.41 9.88
C GLU A 57 -10.23 2.99 10.45
#